data_80cd6e9aaef56da336485e1ea6219668
#
_entry.id   80cd6e9aaef56da336485e1ea6219668
#
_cell.length_a   1.000
_cell.length_b   1.000
_cell.length_c   1.000
_cell.angle_alpha   90.00
_cell.angle_beta   90.00
_cell.angle_gamma   90.00
#
_symmetry.space_group_name_H-M   'P 1'
#
loop_
_entity.id
_entity.type
_entity.pdbx_description
1 polymer ?
#
loop_
_entity_poly.entity_id
_entity_poly.type
_entity_poly.pdbx_seq_one_letter_code
_entity_poly.pdbx_strand_id
1 'polypeptide(L)'
;MSFSKTIQMFIFDGNPNGRIMCELSNWNGRVYKISRNELSRFSQRDDSENTGVYFLFGKNEENNDTVYIGEAERMFSRLKQHLKDSKYWNDCIAVISKDNLLKAIPHRKSKTQPNMI
;
A
#
# COMPACT_ATOMS: atom_id res chain seq x y z
N MET A 1 -4.70 21.40 -25.13
CA MET A 1 -4.00 20.28 -25.39
C MET A 1 -4.31 19.19 -24.39
N SER A 2 -4.49 18.06 -24.83
CA SER A 2 -4.82 17.00 -23.91
C SER A 2 -3.77 15.94 -23.94
N PHE A 3 -3.63 15.24 -22.84
CA PHE A 3 -2.69 14.17 -22.76
C PHE A 3 -3.44 12.90 -22.52
N SER A 4 -3.12 11.90 -23.26
CA SER A 4 -3.74 10.60 -23.05
C SER A 4 -2.97 9.84 -22.02
N LYS A 5 -3.68 9.22 -21.09
CA LYS A 5 -3.06 8.37 -20.10
C LYS A 5 -3.74 7.03 -20.10
N THR A 6 -2.99 6.02 -19.81
CA THR A 6 -3.54 4.67 -19.77
C THR A 6 -3.51 4.19 -18.33
N ILE A 7 -4.62 3.64 -17.88
CA ILE A 7 -4.69 3.00 -16.57
C ILE A 7 -4.83 1.52 -16.84
N GLN A 8 -3.93 0.72 -16.28
CA GLN A 8 -4.02 -0.72 -16.38
C GLN A 8 -4.45 -1.25 -15.02
N MET A 9 -5.41 -2.16 -15.02
CA MET A 9 -5.89 -2.74 -13.78
C MET A 9 -5.73 -4.24 -13.86
N PHE A 10 -5.12 -4.82 -12.84
CA PHE A 10 -4.93 -6.26 -12.76
C PHE A 10 -5.73 -6.79 -11.58
N ILE A 11 -6.62 -7.73 -11.85
CA ILE A 11 -7.44 -8.35 -10.81
C ILE A 11 -6.85 -9.73 -10.57
N PHE A 12 -6.06 -9.84 -9.50
CA PHE A 12 -5.25 -11.03 -9.32
C PHE A 12 -6.02 -12.30 -9.08
N ASP A 13 -7.12 -12.23 -8.40
CA ASP A 13 -7.82 -13.43 -8.02
C ASP A 13 -9.03 -13.72 -8.90
N GLY A 14 -9.13 -13.02 -10.02
CA GLY A 14 -10.29 -13.17 -10.89
C GLY A 14 -11.57 -12.68 -10.26
N ASN A 15 -11.47 -11.92 -9.19
CA ASN A 15 -12.60 -11.47 -8.41
C ASN A 15 -12.42 -10.01 -8.06
N PRO A 16 -13.34 -9.13 -8.45
CA PRO A 16 -13.17 -7.70 -8.18
C PRO A 16 -13.11 -7.38 -6.69
N ASN A 17 -13.55 -8.29 -5.84
CA ASN A 17 -13.45 -8.06 -4.40
C ASN A 17 -12.14 -8.55 -3.82
N GLY A 18 -11.28 -9.12 -4.62
CA GLY A 18 -9.99 -9.60 -4.17
C GLY A 18 -8.93 -8.54 -4.31
N ARG A 19 -7.70 -8.96 -4.59
CA ARG A 19 -6.60 -8.01 -4.72
C ARG A 19 -6.62 -7.37 -6.10
N ILE A 20 -6.40 -6.07 -6.14
CA ILE A 20 -6.36 -5.32 -7.38
C ILE A 20 -5.13 -4.44 -7.39
N MET A 21 -4.47 -4.35 -8.53
CA MET A 21 -3.35 -3.46 -8.71
C MET A 21 -3.61 -2.56 -9.90
N CYS A 22 -3.32 -1.28 -9.77
CA CYS A 22 -3.49 -0.34 -10.86
C CYS A 22 -2.19 0.38 -11.14
N GLU A 23 -1.95 0.66 -12.39
CA GLU A 23 -0.83 1.46 -12.84
C GLU A 23 -1.31 2.50 -13.81
N LEU A 24 -0.67 3.66 -13.78
CA LEU A 24 -1.00 4.74 -14.69
C LEU A 24 0.23 5.00 -15.55
N SER A 25 0.04 5.20 -16.84
CA SER A 25 1.16 5.45 -17.73
C SER A 25 1.86 6.74 -17.31
N ASN A 26 3.17 6.77 -17.47
CA ASN A 26 4.00 7.93 -17.16
C ASN A 26 3.96 8.30 -15.67
N TRP A 27 3.71 7.34 -14.82
CA TRP A 27 3.71 7.58 -13.38
C TRP A 27 4.51 6.46 -12.72
N ASN A 28 5.33 6.84 -11.77
CA ASN A 28 6.20 5.89 -11.11
C ASN A 28 5.58 5.26 -9.88
N GLY A 29 4.29 5.27 -9.78
CA GLY A 29 3.60 4.68 -8.65
C GLY A 29 2.74 3.52 -9.07
N ARG A 30 2.31 2.76 -8.08
CA ARG A 30 1.45 1.63 -8.28
C ARG A 30 0.47 1.60 -7.13
N VAL A 31 -0.80 1.35 -7.42
CA VAL A 31 -1.82 1.35 -6.40
C VAL A 31 -2.31 -0.06 -6.21
N TYR A 32 -2.29 -0.55 -4.97
CA TYR A 32 -2.81 -1.87 -4.65
C TYR A 32 -4.01 -1.72 -3.74
N LYS A 33 -5.07 -2.48 -4.04
CA LYS A 33 -6.18 -2.61 -3.13
C LYS A 33 -6.07 -4.01 -2.55
N ILE A 34 -6.04 -4.11 -1.24
CA ILE A 34 -5.80 -5.38 -0.57
C ILE A 34 -6.78 -5.49 0.59
N SER A 35 -7.57 -6.56 0.64
CA SER A 35 -8.41 -6.76 1.80
C SER A 35 -7.55 -7.35 2.92
N ARG A 36 -8.01 -7.18 4.14
CA ARG A 36 -7.23 -7.57 5.31
C ARG A 36 -6.78 -9.02 5.26
N ASN A 37 -7.66 -9.90 4.84
CA ASN A 37 -7.31 -11.31 4.82
C ASN A 37 -6.48 -11.71 3.61
N GLU A 38 -6.16 -10.76 2.71
CA GLU A 38 -5.30 -11.05 1.58
C GLU A 38 -3.91 -10.45 1.79
N LEU A 39 -3.67 -9.86 2.94
CA LEU A 39 -2.40 -9.17 3.13
C LEU A 39 -1.20 -10.09 3.01
N SER A 40 -1.31 -11.31 3.48
CA SER A 40 -0.17 -12.20 3.40
C SER A 40 0.23 -12.50 1.96
N ARG A 41 -0.74 -12.49 1.05
CA ARG A 41 -0.41 -12.73 -0.35
C ARG A 41 0.28 -11.55 -0.98
N PHE A 42 0.01 -10.35 -0.47
CA PHE A 42 0.68 -9.16 -0.98
C PHE A 42 2.20 -9.28 -0.76
N SER A 43 2.62 -9.96 0.27
CA SER A 43 4.04 -10.10 0.55
C SER A 43 4.81 -10.81 -0.56
N GLN A 44 4.10 -11.52 -1.42
CA GLN A 44 4.76 -12.25 -2.49
C GLN A 44 5.10 -11.38 -3.68
N ARG A 45 4.63 -10.14 -3.68
CA ARG A 45 4.96 -9.23 -4.77
C ARG A 45 6.35 -8.65 -4.56
N ASP A 46 7.08 -8.47 -5.65
CA ASP A 46 8.43 -7.93 -5.58
C ASP A 46 8.48 -6.57 -4.93
N ASP A 47 7.46 -5.77 -5.11
CA ASP A 47 7.43 -4.40 -4.64
C ASP A 47 6.69 -4.23 -3.33
N SER A 48 6.36 -5.32 -2.65
CA SER A 48 5.55 -5.23 -1.45
C SER A 48 6.22 -4.44 -0.33
N GLU A 49 7.54 -4.36 -0.34
CA GLU A 49 8.25 -3.60 0.68
C GLU A 49 8.78 -2.27 0.17
N ASN A 50 8.24 -1.77 -0.93
CA ASN A 50 8.66 -0.46 -1.40
C ASN A 50 7.98 0.63 -0.58
N THR A 51 8.54 1.81 -0.64
CA THR A 51 8.05 2.94 0.14
C THR A 51 6.76 3.48 -0.44
N GLY A 52 5.95 4.07 0.38
CA GLY A 52 4.71 4.67 -0.10
C GLY A 52 3.80 5.12 1.03
N VAL A 53 2.56 5.40 0.66
CA VAL A 53 1.53 5.79 1.61
C VAL A 53 0.42 4.77 1.56
N TYR A 54 -0.33 4.67 2.64
CA TYR A 54 -1.39 3.69 2.68
C TYR A 54 -2.61 4.24 3.40
N PHE A 55 -3.75 3.64 3.09
CA PHE A 55 -5.03 4.05 3.64
C PHE A 55 -5.69 2.79 4.17
N LEU A 56 -6.07 2.79 5.43
CA LEU A 56 -6.77 1.65 6.03
C LEU A 56 -8.21 2.07 6.26
N PHE A 57 -9.13 1.31 5.69
CA PHE A 57 -10.55 1.62 5.76
C PHE A 57 -11.28 0.64 6.66
N GLY A 58 -12.14 1.13 7.50
CA GLY A 58 -12.92 0.29 8.36
C GLY A 58 -13.89 1.10 9.17
N LYS A 59 -14.31 0.56 10.31
CA LYS A 59 -15.22 1.25 11.17
C LYS A 59 -14.64 1.32 12.57
N ASN A 60 -14.88 2.44 13.25
CA ASN A 60 -14.38 2.55 14.61
C ASN A 60 -15.36 1.89 15.58
N GLU A 61 -15.11 2.04 16.87
CA GLU A 61 -15.92 1.37 17.87
C GLU A 61 -17.34 1.87 17.87
N GLU A 62 -17.57 3.06 17.38
CA GLU A 62 -18.91 3.61 17.31
C GLU A 62 -19.59 3.31 15.99
N ASN A 63 -19.00 2.42 15.22
CA ASN A 63 -19.54 2.00 13.93
C ASN A 63 -19.55 3.09 12.90
N ASN A 64 -18.68 4.08 13.03
CA ASN A 64 -18.52 5.13 12.03
C ASN A 64 -17.41 4.76 11.06
N ASP A 65 -17.61 5.10 9.79
CA ASP A 65 -16.60 4.85 8.78
C ASP A 65 -15.36 5.63 9.12
N THR A 66 -14.21 4.99 9.01
CA THR A 66 -12.95 5.58 9.42
C THR A 66 -11.86 5.24 8.43
N VAL A 67 -10.97 6.19 8.17
CA VAL A 67 -9.81 5.91 7.36
C VAL A 67 -8.58 6.37 8.12
N TYR A 68 -7.57 5.52 8.13
CA TYR A 68 -6.29 5.88 8.73
C TYR A 68 -5.30 6.03 7.58
N ILE A 69 -4.55 7.10 7.55
CA ILE A 69 -3.60 7.39 6.49
C ILE A 69 -2.20 7.41 7.07
N GLY A 70 -1.29 6.69 6.47
CA GLY A 70 0.07 6.63 6.98
C GLY A 70 1.09 6.52 5.88
N GLU A 71 2.35 6.59 6.27
CA GLU A 71 3.47 6.44 5.37
C GLU A 71 4.28 5.27 5.82
N ALA A 72 4.96 4.63 4.89
CA ALA A 72 5.81 3.49 5.21
C ALA A 72 7.03 3.48 4.32
N GLU A 73 8.18 3.21 4.91
CA GLU A 73 9.36 2.99 4.13
C GLU A 73 9.30 1.60 3.56
N ARG A 74 8.76 0.67 4.29
CA ARG A 74 8.61 -0.72 3.88
C ARG A 74 7.15 -1.08 4.06
N MET A 75 6.42 -1.08 2.95
CA MET A 75 4.98 -1.14 3.00
C MET A 75 4.42 -2.39 3.67
N PHE A 76 4.84 -3.58 3.22
CA PHE A 76 4.27 -4.78 3.78
C PHE A 76 4.57 -4.91 5.28
N SER A 77 5.79 -4.57 5.69
CA SER A 77 6.15 -4.65 7.09
C SER A 77 5.27 -3.75 7.93
N ARG A 78 4.97 -2.56 7.42
CA ARG A 78 4.15 -1.62 8.16
C ARG A 78 2.71 -2.10 8.23
N LEU A 79 2.18 -2.62 7.13
CA LEU A 79 0.81 -3.11 7.13
C LEU A 79 0.68 -4.32 8.05
N LYS A 80 1.71 -5.15 8.11
CA LYS A 80 1.70 -6.30 8.98
C LYS A 80 1.62 -5.88 10.44
N GLN A 81 2.27 -4.77 10.78
CA GLN A 81 2.18 -4.26 12.11
C GLN A 81 0.75 -3.85 12.43
N HIS A 82 0.08 -3.19 11.49
CA HIS A 82 -1.30 -2.79 11.69
C HIS A 82 -2.24 -3.99 11.77
N LEU A 83 -1.86 -5.09 11.16
CA LEU A 83 -2.66 -6.28 11.26
C LEU A 83 -2.70 -6.77 12.70
N LYS A 84 -1.61 -6.60 13.43
CA LYS A 84 -1.55 -7.02 14.82
C LYS A 84 -2.16 -5.99 15.75
N ASP A 85 -1.92 -4.73 15.48
CA ASP A 85 -2.25 -3.67 16.42
C ASP A 85 -3.63 -3.07 16.27
N SER A 86 -4.24 -3.18 15.12
CA SER A 86 -5.51 -2.53 14.84
C SER A 86 -6.48 -3.52 14.24
N LYS A 87 -7.68 -3.55 14.77
CA LYS A 87 -8.66 -4.50 14.27
C LYS A 87 -9.80 -3.87 13.51
N TYR A 88 -9.82 -2.55 13.45
CA TYR A 88 -10.97 -1.91 12.85
C TYR A 88 -10.98 -1.88 11.33
N TRP A 89 -9.85 -2.09 10.70
CA TRP A 89 -9.79 -1.92 9.25
C TRP A 89 -10.02 -3.25 8.53
N ASN A 90 -10.63 -3.17 7.38
CA ASN A 90 -10.92 -4.35 6.57
C ASN A 90 -10.29 -4.28 5.20
N ASP A 91 -10.05 -3.09 4.69
CA ASP A 91 -9.46 -2.90 3.37
C ASP A 91 -8.34 -1.91 3.43
N CYS A 92 -7.39 -2.08 2.57
CA CYS A 92 -6.22 -1.22 2.49
C CYS A 92 -6.01 -0.80 1.06
N ILE A 93 -5.63 0.47 0.87
CA ILE A 93 -5.13 0.91 -0.42
C ILE A 93 -3.71 1.36 -0.16
N ALA A 94 -2.76 0.76 -0.87
CA ALA A 94 -1.36 1.10 -0.74
C ALA A 94 -0.88 1.72 -2.05
N VAL A 95 -0.29 2.90 -1.96
CA VAL A 95 0.27 3.59 -3.12
C VAL A 95 1.77 3.55 -2.95
N ILE A 96 2.45 2.77 -3.77
CA ILE A 96 3.87 2.54 -3.59
C ILE A 96 4.65 2.94 -4.82
N SER A 97 5.92 3.17 -4.64
CA SER A 97 6.82 3.47 -5.74
C SER A 97 7.18 2.19 -6.46
N LYS A 98 7.21 2.23 -7.78
CA LYS A 98 7.65 1.08 -8.55
C LYS A 98 9.13 0.87 -8.38
N ASP A 99 9.90 1.95 -8.22
CA ASP A 99 11.32 1.86 -8.02
C ASP A 99 11.61 1.97 -6.56
N ASN A 100 12.41 1.12 -6.02
CA ASN A 100 12.74 1.18 -4.62
C ASN A 100 14.11 1.80 -4.45
N LEU A 101 14.18 3.11 -4.65
CA LEU A 101 15.44 3.81 -4.56
C LEU A 101 16.05 3.74 -3.19
N LEU A 102 15.25 3.57 -2.15
CA LEU A 102 15.81 3.49 -0.82
C LEU A 102 16.68 2.26 -0.64
N LYS A 103 16.37 1.19 -1.34
CA LYS A 103 17.20 0.02 -1.26
C LYS A 103 18.52 0.22 -1.96
N ALA A 104 18.56 1.08 -2.94
CA ALA A 104 19.77 1.33 -3.69
C ALA A 104 20.69 2.29 -2.97
N ILE A 105 20.24 2.93 -1.91
CA ILE A 105 21.05 3.89 -1.18
C ILE A 105 21.15 3.40 0.25
N PRO A 106 22.11 2.57 0.50
CA PRO A 106 22.18 1.87 1.76
C PRO A 106 22.23 2.72 3.01
N HIS A 107 22.94 3.81 3.00
CA HIS A 107 23.03 4.52 4.23
C HIS A 107 21.90 5.47 4.47
N ARG A 108 20.91 5.51 3.64
CA ARG A 108 19.86 6.40 3.92
C ARG A 108 19.12 5.96 5.08
N LYS A 109 19.09 4.74 5.38
CA LYS A 109 18.30 4.33 6.41
C LYS A 109 18.56 4.91 7.68
N SER A 110 19.66 5.32 7.88
CA SER A 110 19.94 5.77 9.19
C SER A 110 19.15 6.95 9.58
N LYS A 111 18.73 7.67 8.73
CA LYS A 111 18.09 8.78 9.09
C LYS A 111 16.74 8.68 9.28
N THR A 112 16.22 7.76 9.04
CA THR A 112 14.92 7.78 9.14
C THR A 112 14.54 7.97 10.39
N GLN A 113 13.96 8.57 10.72
CA GLN A 113 13.61 8.85 11.88
C GLN A 113 12.55 8.16 12.21
N PRO A 114 12.53 7.82 13.11
CA PRO A 114 11.64 7.02 13.62
C PRO A 114 10.35 7.55 13.66
N ASN A 115 10.34 8.58 13.90
CA ASN A 115 9.18 9.11 14.14
C ASN A 115 8.41 9.23 13.06
N MET A 116 8.85 9.09 12.21
CA MET A 116 8.20 9.31 11.21
C MET A 116 7.12 8.60 11.18
N ILE A 117 6.52 8.41 11.59
CA ILE A 117 5.45 7.77 11.52
C ILE A 117 5.14 6.98 11.86
#